data_aa39b807d959d00de1d2b2caca5050ff
#
_entry.id   aa39b807d959d00de1d2b2caca5050ff
#
_cell.length_a   1.000
_cell.length_b   1.000
_cell.length_c   1.000
_cell.angle_alpha   90.00
_cell.angle_beta   90.00
_cell.angle_gamma   90.00
#
_symmetry.space_group_name_H-M   'P 1'
#
loop_
_entity.id
_entity.type
_entity.pdbx_description
1 polymer ?
#
loop_
_entity_poly.entity_id
_entity_poly.type
_entity_poly.pdbx_seq_one_letter_code
_entity_poly.pdbx_strand_id
1 'polypeptide(L)'
;PELSRGLGDVYKRQHFIEINRFENSISTQSPINKLSQSQELAYEKIVLSFNKHNPVLFHGVTSSGKTEVYVKLIQEALTDNNQVLYLVPEIALTTQVVKRLTNFFGEKVLVYHSGYSINQRVEVWNKISSNESSQLIIGARSSLLMPFKNLKLIIVDEEHEQSYKQQEPSPRSVSYTH
;
A
#
# COMPACT_ATOMS: atom_id res chain seq x y z
N PRO A 1 -6.56 -45.43 -13.13
CA PRO A 1 -7.12 -44.44 -12.30
C PRO A 1 -6.10 -43.37 -11.93
N GLU A 2 -5.80 -42.52 -12.89
CA GLU A 2 -4.96 -41.35 -12.75
C GLU A 2 -5.84 -40.15 -13.19
N LEU A 3 -6.43 -39.44 -12.25
CA LEU A 3 -7.05 -38.14 -12.52
C LEU A 3 -7.21 -37.37 -11.21
N SER A 4 -6.11 -36.79 -10.71
CA SER A 4 -6.16 -35.68 -9.78
C SER A 4 -4.80 -34.93 -9.71
N ARG A 5 -4.24 -34.61 -10.87
CA ARG A 5 -3.12 -33.67 -10.98
C ARG A 5 -3.62 -32.48 -11.79
N GLY A 6 -3.81 -31.32 -11.18
CA GLY A 6 -4.02 -30.16 -12.02
C GLY A 6 -4.48 -28.85 -11.43
N LEU A 7 -4.87 -28.75 -10.17
CA LEU A 7 -5.34 -27.47 -9.63
C LEU A 7 -4.60 -26.99 -8.37
N GLY A 8 -3.72 -27.83 -7.80
CA GLY A 8 -2.96 -27.47 -6.61
C GLY A 8 -1.63 -26.76 -6.86
N ASP A 9 -1.08 -26.81 -8.09
CA ASP A 9 0.29 -26.36 -8.35
C ASP A 9 0.42 -24.92 -8.82
N VAL A 10 -0.67 -24.27 -9.22
CA VAL A 10 -0.63 -22.87 -9.67
C VAL A 10 -0.49 -21.91 -8.49
N TYR A 11 -0.97 -22.29 -7.30
CA TYR A 11 -0.88 -21.44 -6.10
C TYR A 11 0.42 -21.60 -5.31
N LYS A 12 1.25 -22.60 -5.62
CA LYS A 12 2.50 -22.86 -4.87
C LYS A 12 3.71 -22.02 -5.28
N ARG A 13 3.57 -21.11 -6.25
CA ARG A 13 4.67 -20.22 -6.68
C ARG A 13 4.46 -18.75 -6.30
N GLN A 14 3.61 -18.46 -5.36
CA GLN A 14 3.72 -17.16 -4.70
C GLN A 14 4.93 -17.27 -3.78
N HIS A 15 6.05 -16.73 -4.23
CA HIS A 15 7.20 -16.47 -3.37
C HIS A 15 6.75 -15.45 -2.33
N PHE A 16 6.29 -15.91 -1.19
CA PHE A 16 6.16 -15.06 -0.02
C PHE A 16 7.56 -14.56 0.29
N ILE A 17 7.77 -13.28 0.08
CA ILE A 17 9.01 -12.65 0.45
C ILE A 17 8.96 -12.56 1.95
N GLU A 18 9.74 -13.39 2.61
CA GLU A 18 10.12 -13.19 3.99
C GLU A 18 10.96 -11.91 4.00
N ILE A 19 10.29 -10.77 4.19
CA ILE A 19 10.99 -9.52 4.46
C ILE A 19 11.56 -9.73 5.85
N ASN A 20 12.82 -10.15 5.90
CA ASN A 20 13.55 -10.32 7.14
C ASN A 20 13.37 -9.07 7.97
N ARG A 21 12.89 -9.27 9.19
CA ARG A 21 12.76 -8.26 10.21
C ARG A 21 14.09 -7.53 10.31
N PHE A 22 14.09 -6.25 9.95
CA PHE A 22 15.12 -5.30 10.40
C PHE A 22 16.57 -5.78 10.24
N GLU A 23 17.02 -6.11 9.04
CA GLU A 23 18.40 -5.82 8.74
C GLU A 23 18.52 -4.30 8.75
N ASN A 24 19.23 -3.79 9.77
CA ASN A 24 19.67 -2.43 9.90
C ASN A 24 20.60 -2.07 8.73
N SER A 25 20.08 -2.04 7.53
CA SER A 25 20.69 -1.27 6.47
C SER A 25 20.40 0.18 6.83
N ILE A 26 21.39 0.88 7.33
CA ILE A 26 21.46 2.33 7.35
C ILE A 26 21.18 2.76 5.90
N SER A 27 19.91 2.87 5.55
CA SER A 27 19.52 3.38 4.25
C SER A 27 19.76 4.88 4.31
N THR A 28 20.86 5.31 3.72
CA THR A 28 20.96 6.70 3.29
C THR A 28 19.73 6.98 2.44
N GLN A 29 18.80 7.73 3.01
CA GLN A 29 17.55 8.07 2.33
C GLN A 29 17.90 8.69 0.99
N SER A 30 17.40 8.11 -0.09
CA SER A 30 17.63 8.66 -1.42
C SER A 30 17.02 10.07 -1.50
N PRO A 31 17.75 11.06 -2.02
CA PRO A 31 17.19 12.38 -2.20
C PRO A 31 16.00 12.30 -3.14
N ILE A 32 14.93 12.97 -2.77
CA ILE A 32 13.76 13.05 -3.63
C ILE A 32 14.13 13.92 -4.84
N ASN A 33 14.03 13.33 -6.03
CA ASN A 33 14.35 14.02 -7.27
C ASN A 33 13.40 15.22 -7.47
N LYS A 34 13.90 16.29 -8.07
CA LYS A 34 13.06 17.39 -8.50
C LYS A 34 12.03 16.87 -9.51
N LEU A 35 10.79 17.23 -9.32
CA LEU A 35 9.73 16.93 -10.26
C LEU A 35 9.99 17.63 -11.60
N SER A 36 9.64 17.01 -12.71
CA SER A 36 9.58 17.69 -14.00
C SER A 36 8.45 18.73 -14.00
N GLN A 37 8.47 19.65 -14.95
CA GLN A 37 7.43 20.67 -15.04
C GLN A 37 6.01 20.09 -15.13
N SER A 38 5.84 19.00 -15.89
CA SER A 38 4.55 18.31 -15.99
C SER A 38 4.11 17.64 -14.69
N GLN A 39 5.06 17.04 -13.96
CA GLN A 39 4.80 16.45 -12.65
C GLN A 39 4.47 17.51 -11.59
N GLU A 40 5.15 18.65 -11.61
CA GLU A 40 4.86 19.77 -10.71
C GLU A 40 3.46 20.33 -10.94
N LEU A 41 3.05 20.56 -12.19
CA LEU A 41 1.70 20.96 -12.54
C LEU A 41 0.63 19.95 -12.09
N ALA A 42 0.93 18.66 -12.22
CA ALA A 42 0.04 17.60 -11.75
C ALA A 42 -0.09 17.61 -10.22
N TYR A 43 1.05 17.73 -9.53
CA TYR A 43 1.11 17.82 -8.08
C TYR A 43 0.29 19.02 -7.55
N GLU A 44 0.48 20.22 -8.10
CA GLU A 44 -0.28 21.41 -7.71
C GLU A 44 -1.79 21.22 -7.88
N LYS A 45 -2.23 20.63 -9.00
CA LYS A 45 -3.65 20.34 -9.24
C LYS A 45 -4.21 19.34 -8.22
N ILE A 46 -3.44 18.33 -7.83
CA ILE A 46 -3.83 17.35 -6.81
C ILE A 46 -4.02 18.07 -5.46
N VAL A 47 -3.06 18.86 -5.04
CA VAL A 47 -3.12 19.60 -3.77
C VAL A 47 -4.30 20.57 -3.74
N LEU A 48 -4.55 21.30 -4.84
CA LEU A 48 -5.72 22.18 -4.96
C LEU A 48 -7.04 21.44 -4.83
N SER A 49 -7.11 20.20 -5.36
CA SER A 49 -8.31 19.38 -5.24
C SER A 49 -8.52 18.85 -3.82
N PHE A 50 -7.45 18.48 -3.13
CA PHE A 50 -7.51 18.07 -1.72
C PHE A 50 -8.02 19.19 -0.82
N ASN A 51 -7.65 20.43 -1.08
CA ASN A 51 -8.17 21.60 -0.34
C ASN A 51 -9.70 21.77 -0.49
N LYS A 52 -10.28 21.19 -1.55
CA LYS A 52 -11.74 21.15 -1.77
C LYS A 52 -12.38 19.85 -1.25
N HIS A 53 -11.64 19.00 -0.56
CA HIS A 53 -12.08 17.69 -0.06
C HIS A 53 -12.57 16.74 -1.16
N ASN A 54 -12.05 16.86 -2.37
CA ASN A 54 -12.41 16.00 -3.49
C ASN A 54 -11.40 14.85 -3.67
N PRO A 55 -11.86 13.63 -3.94
CA PRO A 55 -10.96 12.58 -4.42
C PRO A 55 -10.39 12.96 -5.78
N VAL A 56 -9.16 12.54 -6.05
CA VAL A 56 -8.45 12.84 -7.30
C VAL A 56 -8.12 11.57 -8.04
N LEU A 57 -8.53 11.47 -9.30
CA LEU A 57 -8.05 10.45 -10.21
C LEU A 57 -6.80 10.99 -10.94
N PHE A 58 -5.63 10.42 -10.62
CA PHE A 58 -4.39 10.76 -11.27
C PHE A 58 -4.09 9.75 -12.39
N HIS A 59 -4.56 10.06 -13.59
CA HIS A 59 -4.36 9.22 -14.75
C HIS A 59 -3.02 9.53 -15.44
N GLY A 60 -2.27 8.48 -15.76
CA GLY A 60 -1.00 8.57 -16.49
C GLY A 60 -0.56 7.21 -17.00
N VAL A 61 0.10 7.18 -18.15
CA VAL A 61 0.65 5.95 -18.72
C VAL A 61 1.72 5.33 -17.82
N THR A 62 1.97 4.05 -18.00
CA THR A 62 3.06 3.35 -17.31
C THR A 62 4.37 4.09 -17.55
N SER A 63 5.22 4.18 -16.53
CA SER A 63 6.52 4.91 -16.57
C SER A 63 6.42 6.43 -16.78
N SER A 64 5.24 7.03 -16.63
CA SER A 64 5.09 8.51 -16.70
C SER A 64 5.64 9.26 -15.49
N GLY A 65 6.22 8.55 -14.53
CA GLY A 65 6.75 9.15 -13.30
C GLY A 65 5.67 9.48 -12.25
N LYS A 66 4.55 8.76 -12.23
CA LYS A 66 3.52 8.90 -11.18
C LYS A 66 4.10 8.72 -9.79
N THR A 67 5.02 7.79 -9.63
CA THR A 67 5.61 7.47 -8.32
C THR A 67 6.36 8.65 -7.72
N GLU A 68 7.03 9.48 -8.50
CA GLU A 68 7.72 10.68 -8.02
C GLU A 68 6.73 11.68 -7.42
N VAL A 69 5.57 11.84 -8.05
CA VAL A 69 4.47 12.67 -7.52
C VAL A 69 3.92 12.07 -6.22
N TYR A 70 3.71 10.74 -6.19
CA TYR A 70 3.28 10.05 -4.96
C TYR A 70 4.28 10.22 -3.82
N VAL A 71 5.58 10.06 -4.10
CA VAL A 71 6.64 10.24 -3.08
C VAL A 71 6.58 11.65 -2.50
N LYS A 72 6.39 12.69 -3.31
CA LYS A 72 6.26 14.07 -2.84
C LYS A 72 5.03 14.26 -1.97
N LEU A 73 3.86 13.77 -2.40
CA LEU A 73 2.62 13.83 -1.61
C LEU A 73 2.74 13.09 -0.27
N ILE A 74 3.37 11.91 -0.27
CA ILE A 74 3.63 11.13 0.94
C ILE A 74 4.56 11.89 1.88
N GLN A 75 5.65 12.47 1.36
CA GLN A 75 6.60 13.22 2.17
C GLN A 75 5.93 14.37 2.92
N GLU A 76 5.07 15.11 2.25
CA GLU A 76 4.35 16.23 2.85
C GLU A 76 3.28 15.77 3.85
N ALA A 77 2.65 14.63 3.57
CA ALA A 77 1.65 14.08 4.47
C ALA A 77 2.27 13.46 5.73
N LEU A 78 3.52 12.96 5.68
CA LEU A 78 4.21 12.30 6.79
C LEU A 78 4.82 13.31 7.79
N THR A 79 4.03 14.27 8.25
CA THR A 79 4.37 15.23 9.30
C THR A 79 3.49 14.99 10.52
N ASP A 80 3.87 15.51 11.68
CA ASP A 80 3.02 15.59 12.89
C ASP A 80 2.37 14.25 13.29
N ASN A 81 3.11 13.16 13.21
CA ASN A 81 2.63 11.80 13.48
C ASN A 81 1.44 11.37 12.59
N ASN A 82 1.34 11.94 11.40
CA ASN A 82 0.34 11.51 10.43
C ASN A 82 0.66 10.14 9.85
N GLN A 83 -0.39 9.46 9.43
CA GLN A 83 -0.34 8.17 8.77
C GLN A 83 -0.75 8.31 7.31
N VAL A 84 -0.05 7.59 6.44
CA VAL A 84 -0.36 7.49 5.01
C VAL A 84 -0.61 6.04 4.67
N LEU A 85 -1.68 5.76 3.94
CA LEU A 85 -1.99 4.44 3.42
C LEU A 85 -1.73 4.41 1.92
N TYR A 86 -0.81 3.54 1.50
CA TYR A 86 -0.50 3.27 0.11
C TYR A 86 -1.03 1.88 -0.26
N LEU A 87 -2.14 1.85 -0.98
CA LEU A 87 -2.77 0.62 -1.43
C LEU A 87 -2.23 0.19 -2.77
N VAL A 88 -1.87 -1.06 -2.86
CA VAL A 88 -1.46 -1.74 -4.10
C VAL A 88 -2.28 -3.02 -4.27
N PRO A 89 -2.50 -3.48 -5.52
CA PRO A 89 -3.05 -4.82 -5.74
C PRO A 89 -2.19 -5.88 -5.03
N GLU A 90 -2.80 -6.94 -4.52
CA GLU A 90 -2.07 -7.97 -3.77
C GLU A 90 -0.92 -8.57 -4.59
N ILE A 91 -1.13 -8.75 -5.90
CA ILE A 91 -0.11 -9.22 -6.85
C ILE A 91 1.00 -8.20 -7.10
N ALA A 92 0.73 -6.90 -6.89
CA ALA A 92 1.69 -5.81 -7.07
C ALA A 92 2.44 -5.46 -5.77
N LEU A 93 2.06 -6.05 -4.64
CA LEU A 93 2.78 -5.91 -3.37
C LEU A 93 4.11 -6.68 -3.43
N THR A 94 4.96 -6.24 -4.35
CA THR A 94 6.25 -6.87 -4.65
C THR A 94 7.36 -6.25 -3.81
N THR A 95 8.47 -6.98 -3.69
CA THR A 95 9.71 -6.45 -3.07
C THR A 95 10.14 -5.14 -3.71
N GLN A 96 9.90 -4.97 -5.00
CA GLN A 96 10.33 -3.78 -5.74
C GLN A 96 9.61 -2.52 -5.26
N VAL A 97 8.27 -2.55 -5.11
CA VAL A 97 7.50 -1.40 -4.61
C VAL A 97 7.88 -1.08 -3.17
N VAL A 98 7.91 -2.11 -2.31
CA VAL A 98 8.30 -1.95 -0.90
C VAL A 98 9.70 -1.38 -0.79
N LYS A 99 10.70 -1.98 -1.48
CA LYS A 99 12.09 -1.52 -1.47
C LYS A 99 12.22 -0.08 -1.96
N ARG A 100 11.51 0.27 -3.03
CA ARG A 100 11.54 1.64 -3.58
C ARG A 100 11.05 2.65 -2.55
N LEU A 101 9.90 2.41 -1.91
CA LEU A 101 9.37 3.32 -0.89
C LEU A 101 10.21 3.32 0.39
N THR A 102 10.77 2.18 0.79
CA THR A 102 11.69 2.11 1.93
C THR A 102 12.96 2.91 1.69
N ASN A 103 13.47 2.97 0.46
CA ASN A 103 14.63 3.81 0.13
C ASN A 103 14.37 5.31 0.36
N PHE A 104 13.12 5.78 0.23
CA PHE A 104 12.77 7.17 0.49
C PHE A 104 12.39 7.43 1.95
N PHE A 105 11.66 6.51 2.58
CA PHE A 105 11.01 6.76 3.86
C PHE A 105 11.59 5.95 5.02
N GLY A 106 12.50 5.00 4.74
CA GLY A 106 13.22 4.25 5.76
C GLY A 106 12.29 3.50 6.72
N GLU A 107 12.54 3.67 8.00
CA GLU A 107 11.83 3.00 9.10
C GLU A 107 10.35 3.43 9.26
N LYS A 108 9.93 4.50 8.58
CA LYS A 108 8.54 4.92 8.57
C LYS A 108 7.64 3.97 7.80
N VAL A 109 8.22 3.07 6.97
CA VAL A 109 7.48 2.12 6.14
C VAL A 109 7.05 0.91 6.96
N LEU A 110 5.77 0.66 7.00
CA LEU A 110 5.16 -0.56 7.52
C LEU A 110 4.47 -1.31 6.38
N VAL A 111 4.73 -2.59 6.26
CA VAL A 111 4.09 -3.43 5.25
C VAL A 111 3.04 -4.31 5.90
N TYR A 112 1.88 -4.45 5.27
CA TYR A 112 0.84 -5.36 5.71
C TYR A 112 0.29 -6.18 4.54
N HIS A 113 0.31 -7.50 4.68
CA HIS A 113 -0.26 -8.41 3.67
C HIS A 113 -0.87 -9.67 4.30
N SER A 114 -1.72 -10.34 3.52
CA SER A 114 -2.48 -11.51 3.96
C SER A 114 -1.60 -12.70 4.38
N GLY A 115 -0.39 -12.81 3.84
CA GLY A 115 0.57 -13.88 4.15
C GLY A 115 1.27 -13.75 5.51
N TYR A 116 1.07 -12.67 6.26
CA TYR A 116 1.63 -12.54 7.61
C TYR A 116 1.01 -13.55 8.58
N SER A 117 1.84 -14.12 9.46
CA SER A 117 1.38 -14.89 10.61
C SER A 117 0.53 -14.02 11.53
N ILE A 118 -0.27 -14.66 12.40
CA ILE A 118 -1.11 -13.94 13.37
C ILE A 118 -0.27 -12.98 14.23
N ASN A 119 0.88 -13.43 14.71
CA ASN A 119 1.76 -12.61 15.55
C ASN A 119 2.29 -11.38 14.80
N GLN A 120 2.69 -11.54 13.54
CA GLN A 120 3.13 -10.42 12.71
C GLN A 120 2.01 -9.42 12.44
N ARG A 121 0.78 -9.90 12.21
CA ARG A 121 -0.38 -9.02 12.05
C ARG A 121 -0.67 -8.22 13.31
N VAL A 122 -0.60 -8.86 14.49
CA VAL A 122 -0.78 -8.18 15.78
C VAL A 122 0.32 -7.14 16.00
N GLU A 123 1.57 -7.44 15.65
CA GLU A 123 2.68 -6.49 15.77
C GLU A 123 2.45 -5.24 14.91
N VAL A 124 2.10 -5.43 13.63
CA VAL A 124 1.80 -4.31 12.72
C VAL A 124 0.57 -3.54 13.19
N TRP A 125 -0.49 -4.24 13.62
CA TRP A 125 -1.69 -3.63 14.21
C TRP A 125 -1.34 -2.71 15.39
N ASN A 126 -0.54 -3.19 16.33
CA ASN A 126 -0.14 -2.42 17.50
C ASN A 126 0.71 -1.19 17.11
N LYS A 127 1.63 -1.34 16.15
CA LYS A 127 2.43 -0.22 15.65
C LYS A 127 1.57 0.86 14.99
N ILE A 128 0.57 0.47 14.21
CA ILE A 128 -0.35 1.41 13.56
C ILE A 128 -1.23 2.10 14.61
N SER A 129 -1.75 1.32 15.58
CA SER A 129 -2.63 1.86 16.62
C SER A 129 -1.90 2.71 17.66
N SER A 130 -0.63 2.48 17.95
CA SER A 130 0.14 3.34 18.86
C SER A 130 0.35 4.74 18.28
N ASN A 131 0.63 4.81 16.98
CA ASN A 131 0.87 6.07 16.24
C ASN A 131 1.91 6.98 16.91
N GLU A 132 3.00 6.39 17.39
CA GLU A 132 4.08 7.11 18.09
C GLU A 132 4.92 7.98 17.15
N SER A 133 4.86 7.70 15.86
CA SER A 133 5.59 8.42 14.81
C SER A 133 4.80 8.43 13.51
N SER A 134 5.20 9.28 12.55
CA SER A 134 4.64 9.27 11.20
C SER A 134 4.91 7.94 10.50
N GLN A 135 3.90 7.37 9.85
CA GLN A 135 3.94 6.01 9.30
C GLN A 135 3.40 5.98 7.87
N LEU A 136 4.13 5.30 6.98
CA LEU A 136 3.67 4.93 5.65
C LEU A 136 3.30 3.44 5.65
N ILE A 137 2.02 3.15 5.59
CA ILE A 137 1.51 1.79 5.55
C ILE A 137 1.31 1.38 4.10
N ILE A 138 2.01 0.33 3.67
CA ILE A 138 1.87 -0.27 2.33
C ILE A 138 1.11 -1.58 2.48
N GLY A 139 0.05 -1.75 1.72
CA GLY A 139 -0.69 -2.99 1.78
C GLY A 139 -1.78 -3.15 0.72
N ALA A 140 -2.40 -4.31 0.71
CA ALA A 140 -3.54 -4.62 -0.13
C ALA A 140 -4.84 -4.08 0.49
N ARG A 141 -5.98 -4.34 -0.16
CA ARG A 141 -7.32 -3.91 0.28
C ARG A 141 -7.62 -4.17 1.76
N SER A 142 -7.14 -5.29 2.31
CA SER A 142 -7.33 -5.62 3.73
C SER A 142 -6.73 -4.60 4.70
N SER A 143 -5.75 -3.82 4.25
CA SER A 143 -5.12 -2.76 5.04
C SER A 143 -6.06 -1.59 5.35
N LEU A 144 -7.17 -1.45 4.64
CA LEU A 144 -8.21 -0.46 4.94
C LEU A 144 -8.84 -0.65 6.34
N LEU A 145 -8.75 -1.85 6.89
CA LEU A 145 -9.33 -2.19 8.19
C LEU A 145 -8.35 -1.97 9.36
N MET A 146 -7.17 -1.41 9.11
CA MET A 146 -6.18 -1.13 10.15
C MET A 146 -6.65 0.02 11.07
N PRO A 147 -6.20 0.03 12.33
CA PRO A 147 -6.62 0.99 13.36
C PRO A 147 -5.89 2.32 13.23
N PHE A 148 -6.08 3.02 12.11
CA PHE A 148 -5.50 4.35 11.93
C PHE A 148 -6.05 5.34 12.94
N LYS A 149 -5.18 6.18 13.51
CA LYS A 149 -5.56 7.29 14.40
C LYS A 149 -5.53 8.64 13.69
N ASN A 150 -4.57 8.82 12.81
CA ASN A 150 -4.31 10.10 12.14
C ASN A 150 -4.02 9.90 10.66
N LEU A 151 -4.94 9.24 9.95
CA LEU A 151 -4.82 8.95 8.51
C LEU A 151 -5.01 10.25 7.71
N LYS A 152 -3.94 10.73 7.10
CA LYS A 152 -3.91 12.00 6.36
C LYS A 152 -4.08 11.83 4.86
N LEU A 153 -3.56 10.73 4.30
CA LEU A 153 -3.55 10.50 2.86
C LEU A 153 -3.79 9.02 2.57
N ILE A 154 -4.61 8.75 1.58
CA ILE A 154 -4.77 7.42 0.98
C ILE A 154 -4.41 7.53 -0.49
N ILE A 155 -3.49 6.68 -0.93
CA ILE A 155 -3.14 6.51 -2.33
C ILE A 155 -3.59 5.11 -2.74
N VAL A 156 -4.34 5.01 -3.82
CA VAL A 156 -4.74 3.73 -4.42
C VAL A 156 -4.04 3.63 -5.76
N ASP A 157 -2.99 2.81 -5.82
CA ASP A 157 -2.26 2.58 -7.06
C ASP A 157 -2.96 1.48 -7.87
N GLU A 158 -2.93 1.62 -9.20
CA GLU A 158 -3.62 0.70 -10.12
C GLU A 158 -5.10 0.45 -9.76
N GLU A 159 -5.86 1.51 -9.53
CA GLU A 159 -7.25 1.49 -9.04
C GLU A 159 -8.20 0.65 -9.91
N HIS A 160 -7.83 0.42 -11.18
CA HIS A 160 -8.59 -0.38 -12.14
C HIS A 160 -8.51 -1.89 -11.88
N GLU A 161 -7.55 -2.34 -11.04
CA GLU A 161 -7.35 -3.75 -10.75
C GLU A 161 -8.56 -4.37 -10.03
N GLN A 162 -8.95 -5.55 -10.54
CA GLN A 162 -10.14 -6.24 -10.04
C GLN A 162 -10.00 -6.70 -8.58
N SER A 163 -8.77 -6.85 -8.07
CA SER A 163 -8.52 -7.24 -6.68
C SER A 163 -9.07 -6.25 -5.65
N TYR A 164 -9.32 -5.01 -6.04
CA TYR A 164 -10.01 -4.03 -5.19
C TYR A 164 -11.52 -4.24 -5.15
N LYS A 165 -12.09 -4.96 -6.12
CA LYS A 165 -13.52 -5.26 -6.18
C LYS A 165 -13.76 -6.65 -5.61
N GLN A 166 -14.76 -6.79 -4.76
CA GLN A 166 -15.21 -8.10 -4.31
C GLN A 166 -16.01 -8.75 -5.43
N GLN A 167 -15.46 -9.78 -6.07
CA GLN A 167 -16.10 -10.47 -7.19
C GLN A 167 -17.12 -11.54 -6.73
N GLU A 168 -16.96 -12.05 -5.52
CA GLU A 168 -17.90 -12.99 -4.95
C GLU A 168 -19.05 -12.25 -4.27
N PRO A 169 -20.30 -12.68 -4.50
CA PRO A 169 -21.40 -12.18 -3.70
C PRO A 169 -21.07 -12.45 -2.24
N SER A 170 -21.33 -11.47 -1.39
CA SER A 170 -21.28 -11.61 0.06
C SER A 170 -21.85 -12.96 0.44
N PRO A 171 -21.23 -13.77 1.31
CA PRO A 171 -21.80 -15.05 1.70
C PRO A 171 -23.24 -14.78 2.10
N ARG A 172 -24.16 -15.39 1.39
CA ARG A 172 -25.58 -15.27 1.70
C ARG A 172 -25.73 -15.64 3.15
N SER A 173 -26.26 -14.75 3.93
CA SER A 173 -26.62 -15.00 5.31
C SER A 173 -27.29 -16.38 5.39
N VAL A 174 -26.85 -17.24 6.29
CA VAL A 174 -27.34 -18.61 6.51
C VAL A 174 -28.80 -18.63 7.00
N SER A 175 -29.51 -17.50 6.96
CA SER A 175 -30.89 -17.35 7.40
C SER A 175 -31.96 -17.86 6.41
N TYR A 176 -31.55 -18.61 5.38
CA TYR A 176 -32.49 -19.31 4.48
C TYR A 176 -32.38 -20.84 4.55
N THR A 177 -32.09 -21.38 5.70
CA THR A 177 -32.39 -22.80 5.97
C THR A 177 -33.74 -22.88 6.59
N HIS A 178 -34.69 -23.18 5.75
CA HIS A 178 -36.00 -23.70 6.19
C HIS A 178 -35.87 -25.18 6.48
#